data_98817c4c52d7a2114cbbf94cce2d0683
#
_entry.id   98817c4c52d7a2114cbbf94cce2d0683
#
_cell.length_a   1.000
_cell.length_b   1.000
_cell.length_c   1.000
_cell.angle_alpha   90.00
_cell.angle_beta   90.00
_cell.angle_gamma   90.00
#
_symmetry.space_group_name_H-M   'P 1'
#
loop_
_entity.id
_entity.type
_entity.pdbx_description
1 polymer ?
#
loop_
_entity_poly.entity_id
_entity_poly.type
_entity_poly.pdbx_seq_one_letter_code
_entity_poly.pdbx_strand_id
1 'polypeptide(L)'
;MGGLWRMAKGMALSLALLAGAQAAEVRVAVAANFTAPMRKLAESFERETGHKAVLAFGATGAFAAQIRNGAPFDVLLAADDSTPERLAADGHAVAASRFTYAIGRLALWSARADLVDGRGEVLKSPQRFERLAIASPKLAPYGQAAVETMQKLGLLETLRPKFVQGENIAQTYQYVASGNAPLGFVALSQVQVDGRLSSGSVWLVPAELHEPIRQDAVLLQPGRDNAAAVALLRYLRSEPALRLIAAYGYDH
;
A
#
# COMPACT_ATOMS: atom_id res chain seq x y z
N MET A 1 40.82 -68.92 34.71
CA MET A 1 39.37 -68.85 34.49
C MET A 1 38.99 -67.37 34.29
N GLY A 2 38.89 -66.97 33.05
CA GLY A 2 38.76 -65.56 32.67
C GLY A 2 37.32 -65.19 32.33
N GLY A 3 36.85 -64.06 32.89
CA GLY A 3 35.59 -63.46 32.54
C GLY A 3 35.77 -62.24 31.66
N LEU A 4 35.38 -62.34 30.38
CA LEU A 4 35.36 -61.20 29.45
C LEU A 4 34.11 -60.29 29.78
N TRP A 5 34.37 -59.07 30.15
CA TRP A 5 33.34 -58.01 30.28
C TRP A 5 33.29 -57.19 28.99
N ARG A 6 32.22 -57.40 28.20
CA ARG A 6 31.95 -56.61 26.98
C ARG A 6 31.25 -55.30 27.40
N MET A 7 31.96 -54.20 27.25
CA MET A 7 31.37 -52.87 27.29
C MET A 7 30.58 -52.58 26.00
N ALA A 8 29.27 -52.53 26.10
CA ALA A 8 28.40 -51.99 25.04
C ALA A 8 28.39 -50.43 25.13
N LYS A 9 29.04 -49.75 24.19
CA LYS A 9 28.91 -48.31 24.01
C LYS A 9 27.60 -48.04 23.31
N GLY A 10 26.60 -47.53 24.06
CA GLY A 10 25.38 -46.98 23.52
C GLY A 10 25.63 -45.65 22.81
N MET A 11 25.52 -45.64 21.51
CA MET A 11 25.58 -44.44 20.66
C MET A 11 24.19 -43.80 20.69
N ALA A 12 24.01 -42.78 21.49
CA ALA A 12 22.79 -41.97 21.49
C ALA A 12 22.76 -41.12 20.21
N LEU A 13 21.89 -41.51 19.29
CA LEU A 13 21.63 -40.75 18.06
C LEU A 13 20.70 -39.59 18.43
N SER A 14 21.29 -38.41 18.58
CA SER A 14 20.51 -37.15 18.77
C SER A 14 19.85 -36.79 17.44
N LEU A 15 18.57 -37.14 17.28
CA LEU A 15 17.73 -36.63 16.21
C LEU A 15 17.46 -35.13 16.52
N ALA A 16 18.24 -34.27 15.89
CA ALA A 16 17.87 -32.84 15.81
C ALA A 16 16.62 -32.72 14.94
N LEU A 17 15.47 -32.54 15.58
CA LEU A 17 14.22 -32.11 14.92
C LEU A 17 14.50 -30.73 14.29
N LEU A 18 14.83 -30.72 13.02
CA LEU A 18 14.69 -29.54 12.17
C LEU A 18 13.18 -29.25 12.11
N ALA A 19 12.69 -28.41 13.00
CA ALA A 19 11.38 -27.78 12.85
C ALA A 19 11.45 -26.92 11.57
N GLY A 20 11.20 -27.54 10.41
CA GLY A 20 11.01 -26.82 9.17
C GLY A 20 9.90 -25.82 9.40
N ALA A 21 10.18 -24.54 9.20
CA ALA A 21 9.17 -23.50 9.23
C ALA A 21 8.08 -23.89 8.23
N GLN A 22 6.92 -24.31 8.72
CA GLN A 22 5.80 -24.71 7.88
C GLN A 22 5.34 -23.49 7.10
N ALA A 23 5.26 -23.60 5.77
CA ALA A 23 4.73 -22.56 4.93
C ALA A 23 3.32 -22.19 5.40
N ALA A 24 3.10 -20.92 5.69
CA ALA A 24 1.81 -20.39 6.14
C ALA A 24 1.35 -19.26 5.23
N GLU A 25 0.04 -19.07 5.14
CA GLU A 25 -0.53 -17.94 4.40
C GLU A 25 -0.83 -16.77 5.34
N VAL A 26 -0.64 -15.53 4.82
CA VAL A 26 -1.08 -14.30 5.46
C VAL A 26 -2.03 -13.55 4.54
N ARG A 27 -3.23 -13.21 5.04
CA ARG A 27 -4.25 -12.45 4.32
C ARG A 27 -4.04 -10.96 4.54
N VAL A 28 -3.74 -10.24 3.48
CA VAL A 28 -3.33 -8.83 3.56
C VAL A 28 -4.35 -7.94 2.86
N ALA A 29 -4.94 -7.01 3.61
CA ALA A 29 -5.69 -5.89 3.06
C ALA A 29 -4.70 -4.79 2.67
N VAL A 30 -4.63 -4.44 1.40
CA VAL A 30 -3.64 -3.53 0.84
C VAL A 30 -4.32 -2.34 0.18
N ALA A 31 -3.97 -1.13 0.59
CA ALA A 31 -4.42 0.09 -0.07
C ALA A 31 -4.03 0.09 -1.56
N ALA A 32 -4.97 0.44 -2.43
CA ALA A 32 -4.88 0.24 -3.87
C ALA A 32 -3.71 0.99 -4.54
N ASN A 33 -3.21 2.07 -3.95
CA ASN A 33 -2.00 2.77 -4.41
C ASN A 33 -0.75 1.90 -4.33
N PHE A 34 -0.73 0.93 -3.42
CA PHE A 34 0.42 0.07 -3.15
C PHE A 34 0.37 -1.28 -3.91
N THR A 35 -0.56 -1.41 -4.88
CA THR A 35 -0.78 -2.67 -5.62
C THR A 35 0.48 -3.18 -6.32
N ALA A 36 1.14 -2.35 -7.13
CA ALA A 36 2.30 -2.76 -7.91
C ALA A 36 3.51 -3.14 -7.03
N PRO A 37 3.94 -2.30 -6.07
CA PRO A 37 5.04 -2.67 -5.18
C PRO A 37 4.69 -3.89 -4.32
N MET A 38 3.46 -4.00 -3.78
CA MET A 38 3.11 -5.13 -2.91
C MET A 38 3.13 -6.47 -3.63
N ARG A 39 2.72 -6.53 -4.91
CA ARG A 39 2.85 -7.77 -5.70
C ARG A 39 4.31 -8.24 -5.79
N LYS A 40 5.24 -7.31 -6.06
CA LYS A 40 6.67 -7.60 -6.12
C LYS A 40 7.25 -8.00 -4.76
N LEU A 41 6.83 -7.29 -3.70
CA LEU A 41 7.22 -7.62 -2.33
C LEU A 41 6.72 -9.01 -1.93
N ALA A 42 5.48 -9.38 -2.29
CA ALA A 42 4.91 -10.69 -1.98
C ALA A 42 5.68 -11.83 -2.66
N GLU A 43 6.06 -11.66 -3.94
CA GLU A 43 6.91 -12.63 -4.66
C GLU A 43 8.27 -12.81 -3.99
N SER A 44 8.89 -11.72 -3.53
CA SER A 44 10.18 -11.77 -2.85
C SER A 44 10.06 -12.34 -1.44
N PHE A 45 9.02 -11.97 -0.70
CA PHE A 45 8.69 -12.51 0.61
C PHE A 45 8.50 -14.03 0.57
N GLU A 46 7.76 -14.54 -0.42
CA GLU A 46 7.54 -15.98 -0.59
C GLU A 46 8.86 -16.71 -0.88
N ARG A 47 9.71 -16.17 -1.76
CA ARG A 47 11.03 -16.77 -2.04
C ARG A 47 11.95 -16.81 -0.82
N GLU A 48 11.93 -15.77 0.01
CA GLU A 48 12.85 -15.64 1.15
C GLU A 48 12.38 -16.42 2.39
N THR A 49 11.06 -16.53 2.58
CA THR A 49 10.49 -17.08 3.83
C THR A 49 9.74 -18.39 3.66
N GLY A 50 9.35 -18.75 2.44
CA GLY A 50 8.43 -19.83 2.15
C GLY A 50 6.97 -19.54 2.52
N HIS A 51 6.67 -18.38 3.16
CA HIS A 51 5.31 -17.97 3.47
C HIS A 51 4.66 -17.26 2.29
N LYS A 52 3.33 -17.38 2.14
CA LYS A 52 2.59 -16.79 1.04
C LYS A 52 1.69 -15.65 1.50
N ALA A 53 1.77 -14.51 0.82
CA ALA A 53 0.85 -13.40 1.04
C ALA A 53 -0.34 -13.46 0.07
N VAL A 54 -1.57 -13.56 0.62
CA VAL A 54 -2.82 -13.51 -0.11
C VAL A 54 -3.33 -12.07 -0.07
N LEU A 55 -3.29 -11.39 -1.21
CA LEU A 55 -3.49 -9.95 -1.30
C LEU A 55 -4.91 -9.58 -1.74
N ALA A 56 -5.56 -8.68 -1.01
CA ALA A 56 -6.77 -7.98 -1.43
C ALA A 56 -6.45 -6.48 -1.59
N PHE A 57 -6.90 -5.86 -2.68
CA PHE A 57 -6.64 -4.45 -2.95
C PHE A 57 -7.92 -3.64 -2.95
N GLY A 58 -7.89 -2.47 -2.28
CA GLY A 58 -9.07 -1.62 -2.15
C GLY A 58 -8.77 -0.27 -1.50
N ALA A 59 -9.82 0.48 -1.16
CA ALA A 59 -9.70 1.71 -0.41
C ALA A 59 -9.47 1.42 1.08
N THR A 60 -8.62 2.20 1.74
CA THR A 60 -8.32 2.09 3.18
C THR A 60 -9.61 2.13 4.03
N GLY A 61 -10.51 3.08 3.76
CA GLY A 61 -11.78 3.21 4.49
C GLY A 61 -12.73 2.03 4.28
N ALA A 62 -12.75 1.43 3.08
CA ALA A 62 -13.53 0.24 2.82
C ALA A 62 -13.00 -0.98 3.60
N PHE A 63 -11.69 -1.16 3.66
CA PHE A 63 -11.06 -2.20 4.48
C PHE A 63 -11.31 -1.97 5.97
N ALA A 64 -11.23 -0.72 6.45
CA ALA A 64 -11.56 -0.41 7.84
C ALA A 64 -12.99 -0.83 8.21
N ALA A 65 -13.97 -0.59 7.34
CA ALA A 65 -15.34 -1.04 7.54
C ALA A 65 -15.45 -2.59 7.53
N GLN A 66 -14.79 -3.27 6.61
CA GLN A 66 -14.77 -4.74 6.55
C GLN A 66 -14.13 -5.35 7.79
N ILE A 67 -13.00 -4.81 8.27
CA ILE A 67 -12.29 -5.28 9.47
C ILE A 67 -13.17 -5.12 10.71
N ARG A 68 -13.86 -3.98 10.89
CA ARG A 68 -14.81 -3.78 11.97
C ARG A 68 -16.00 -4.76 11.92
N ASN A 69 -16.36 -5.23 10.73
CA ASN A 69 -17.39 -6.24 10.52
C ASN A 69 -16.84 -7.68 10.51
N GLY A 70 -15.62 -7.90 10.99
CA GLY A 70 -15.06 -9.23 11.19
C GLY A 70 -14.41 -9.87 9.95
N ALA A 71 -14.06 -9.11 8.92
CA ALA A 71 -13.33 -9.65 7.78
C ALA A 71 -12.00 -10.28 8.24
N PRO A 72 -11.64 -11.49 7.78
CA PRO A 72 -10.53 -12.26 8.33
C PRO A 72 -9.18 -11.90 7.71
N PHE A 73 -8.83 -10.62 7.71
CA PHE A 73 -7.50 -10.16 7.35
C PHE A 73 -6.54 -10.28 8.53
N ASP A 74 -5.29 -10.63 8.23
CA ASP A 74 -4.21 -10.74 9.22
C ASP A 74 -3.42 -9.43 9.34
N VAL A 75 -3.26 -8.71 8.22
CA VAL A 75 -2.47 -7.47 8.12
C VAL A 75 -3.24 -6.43 7.31
N LEU A 76 -3.18 -5.17 7.73
CA LEU A 76 -3.61 -4.01 6.95
C LEU A 76 -2.38 -3.17 6.56
N LEU A 77 -2.25 -2.87 5.26
CA LEU A 77 -1.38 -1.83 4.72
C LEU A 77 -2.26 -0.68 4.27
N ALA A 78 -2.43 0.32 5.12
CA ALA A 78 -3.28 1.49 4.88
C ALA A 78 -2.54 2.56 4.06
N ALA A 79 -3.29 3.45 3.43
CA ALA A 79 -2.75 4.64 2.78
C ALA A 79 -2.81 5.89 3.68
N ASP A 80 -3.13 5.72 4.96
CA ASP A 80 -3.05 6.72 6.02
C ASP A 80 -2.52 6.11 7.32
N ASP A 81 -2.21 6.94 8.31
CA ASP A 81 -1.79 6.54 9.65
C ASP A 81 -2.98 6.48 10.63
N SER A 82 -4.01 7.29 10.41
CA SER A 82 -5.14 7.44 11.32
C SER A 82 -6.08 6.23 11.34
N THR A 83 -6.23 5.51 10.22
CA THR A 83 -7.07 4.30 10.17
C THR A 83 -6.48 3.14 10.97
N PRO A 84 -5.20 2.77 10.83
CA PRO A 84 -4.56 1.79 11.71
C PRO A 84 -4.60 2.17 13.19
N GLU A 85 -4.42 3.46 13.51
CA GLU A 85 -4.51 3.96 14.87
C GLU A 85 -5.90 3.74 15.48
N ARG A 86 -6.97 4.14 14.75
CA ARG A 86 -8.37 3.91 15.19
C ARG A 86 -8.70 2.44 15.33
N LEU A 87 -8.27 1.58 14.39
CA LEU A 87 -8.49 0.13 14.49
C LEU A 87 -7.80 -0.47 15.71
N ALA A 88 -6.63 0.03 16.08
CA ALA A 88 -5.93 -0.39 17.29
C ALA A 88 -6.66 0.10 18.57
N ALA A 89 -7.13 1.34 18.60
CA ALA A 89 -7.93 1.89 19.71
C ALA A 89 -9.27 1.15 19.89
N ASP A 90 -9.90 0.75 18.79
CA ASP A 90 -11.15 -0.02 18.76
C ASP A 90 -10.94 -1.53 19.09
N GLY A 91 -9.71 -1.99 19.32
CA GLY A 91 -9.37 -3.37 19.65
C GLY A 91 -9.30 -4.33 18.45
N HIS A 92 -9.35 -3.84 17.21
CA HIS A 92 -9.26 -4.66 15.98
C HIS A 92 -7.83 -4.92 15.52
N ALA A 93 -6.84 -4.18 16.03
CA ALA A 93 -5.44 -4.32 15.67
C ALA A 93 -4.52 -4.32 16.89
N VAL A 94 -3.30 -4.82 16.71
CA VAL A 94 -2.24 -4.86 17.74
C VAL A 94 -1.46 -3.55 17.68
N ALA A 95 -1.73 -2.61 18.58
CA ALA A 95 -1.17 -1.25 18.57
C ALA A 95 0.36 -1.22 18.43
N ALA A 96 1.07 -2.07 19.18
CA ALA A 96 2.54 -2.15 19.17
C ALA A 96 3.15 -2.61 17.83
N SER A 97 2.34 -3.13 16.91
CA SER A 97 2.79 -3.59 15.59
C SER A 97 2.78 -2.49 14.54
N ARG A 98 2.12 -1.34 14.81
CA ARG A 98 1.95 -0.25 13.86
C ARG A 98 3.27 0.45 13.54
N PHE A 99 3.50 0.72 12.25
CA PHE A 99 4.61 1.54 11.78
C PHE A 99 4.31 2.12 10.40
N THR A 100 4.91 3.27 10.10
CA THR A 100 4.88 3.85 8.75
C THR A 100 5.81 3.06 7.83
N TYR A 101 5.26 2.47 6.77
CA TYR A 101 6.03 1.70 5.78
C TYR A 101 6.38 2.50 4.53
N ALA A 102 5.67 3.61 4.28
CA ALA A 102 5.89 4.49 3.13
C ALA A 102 5.23 5.86 3.34
N ILE A 103 5.73 6.89 2.67
CA ILE A 103 5.06 8.18 2.50
C ILE A 103 4.70 8.33 1.03
N GLY A 104 3.40 8.43 0.75
CA GLY A 104 2.88 8.50 -0.61
C GLY A 104 3.02 9.89 -1.22
N ARG A 105 3.10 9.94 -2.55
CA ARG A 105 3.18 11.18 -3.32
C ARG A 105 2.00 11.28 -4.28
N LEU A 106 1.30 12.42 -4.24
CA LEU A 106 0.18 12.72 -5.13
C LEU A 106 0.69 13.28 -6.45
N ALA A 107 0.08 12.86 -7.56
CA ALA A 107 0.36 13.40 -8.88
C ALA A 107 -0.94 13.71 -9.64
N LEU A 108 -0.97 14.79 -10.39
CA LEU A 108 -1.95 15.00 -11.44
C LEU A 108 -1.39 14.39 -12.72
N TRP A 109 -2.11 13.47 -13.33
CA TRP A 109 -1.65 12.73 -14.50
C TRP A 109 -2.68 12.70 -15.61
N SER A 110 -2.20 12.65 -16.84
CA SER A 110 -2.96 12.38 -18.05
C SER A 110 -2.24 11.34 -18.90
N ALA A 111 -3.00 10.46 -19.56
CA ALA A 111 -2.45 9.56 -20.57
C ALA A 111 -1.97 10.30 -21.84
N ARG A 112 -2.43 11.55 -22.05
CA ARG A 112 -1.97 12.44 -23.12
C ARG A 112 -0.67 13.11 -22.71
N ALA A 113 0.31 13.13 -23.61
CA ALA A 113 1.64 13.67 -23.37
C ALA A 113 1.69 15.20 -23.22
N ASP A 114 0.65 15.90 -23.68
CA ASP A 114 0.60 17.35 -23.83
C ASP A 114 -0.43 18.06 -22.95
N LEU A 115 -1.16 17.34 -22.09
CA LEU A 115 -2.27 17.93 -21.36
C LEU A 115 -1.87 18.51 -20.00
N VAL A 116 -1.07 17.76 -19.23
CA VAL A 116 -0.61 18.20 -17.92
C VAL A 116 0.80 18.76 -18.03
N ASP A 117 0.97 20.02 -17.67
CA ASP A 117 2.29 20.64 -17.57
C ASP A 117 2.92 20.36 -16.19
N GLY A 118 4.23 20.55 -16.07
CA GLY A 118 4.95 20.26 -14.81
C GLY A 118 4.62 21.17 -13.63
N ARG A 119 3.66 22.10 -13.75
CA ARG A 119 3.22 23.04 -12.72
C ARG A 119 1.72 22.94 -12.39
N GLY A 120 0.96 22.07 -13.10
CA GLY A 120 -0.47 21.89 -12.87
C GLY A 120 -1.34 23.06 -13.35
N GLU A 121 -0.83 23.93 -14.21
CA GLU A 121 -1.55 25.11 -14.71
C GLU A 121 -2.84 24.76 -15.45
N VAL A 122 -2.93 23.52 -15.97
CA VAL A 122 -4.14 22.99 -16.61
C VAL A 122 -5.38 23.08 -15.69
N LEU A 123 -5.22 22.96 -14.37
CA LEU A 123 -6.32 23.07 -13.40
C LEU A 123 -6.94 24.45 -13.37
N LYS A 124 -6.20 25.52 -13.72
CA LYS A 124 -6.68 26.90 -13.82
C LYS A 124 -7.44 27.16 -15.13
N SER A 125 -7.44 26.20 -16.05
CA SER A 125 -8.10 26.29 -17.36
C SER A 125 -9.14 25.18 -17.53
N PRO A 126 -10.23 25.17 -16.73
CA PRO A 126 -11.20 24.08 -16.68
C PRO A 126 -11.92 23.84 -18.02
N GLN A 127 -11.93 24.82 -18.94
CA GLN A 127 -12.45 24.66 -20.31
C GLN A 127 -11.62 23.68 -21.18
N ARG A 128 -10.38 23.33 -20.78
CA ARG A 128 -9.51 22.40 -21.51
C ARG A 128 -9.85 20.93 -21.29
N PHE A 129 -10.72 20.63 -20.32
CA PHE A 129 -11.14 19.27 -20.00
C PHE A 129 -12.57 19.22 -19.47
N GLU A 130 -13.26 18.11 -19.77
CA GLU A 130 -14.65 17.95 -19.32
C GLU A 130 -14.73 17.25 -17.95
N ARG A 131 -13.79 16.36 -17.66
CA ARG A 131 -13.79 15.51 -16.46
C ARG A 131 -12.44 15.52 -15.78
N LEU A 132 -12.46 15.46 -14.44
CA LEU A 132 -11.29 15.31 -13.58
C LEU A 132 -11.51 14.11 -12.66
N ALA A 133 -10.71 13.07 -12.82
CA ALA A 133 -10.81 11.88 -11.99
C ALA A 133 -10.16 12.12 -10.62
N ILE A 134 -10.89 11.77 -9.55
CA ILE A 134 -10.39 11.74 -8.17
C ILE A 134 -10.83 10.45 -7.49
N ALA A 135 -10.09 9.97 -6.49
CA ALA A 135 -10.60 8.92 -5.61
C ALA A 135 -11.61 9.49 -4.61
N SER A 136 -12.47 8.65 -4.07
CA SER A 136 -13.43 9.04 -3.03
C SER A 136 -12.70 9.65 -1.83
N PRO A 137 -12.90 10.94 -1.50
CA PRO A 137 -12.23 11.56 -0.35
C PRO A 137 -12.63 10.93 0.99
N LYS A 138 -13.81 10.29 1.02
CA LYS A 138 -14.33 9.61 2.23
C LYS A 138 -13.66 8.25 2.48
N LEU A 139 -13.17 7.60 1.44
CA LEU A 139 -12.68 6.22 1.50
C LEU A 139 -11.18 6.09 1.22
N ALA A 140 -10.61 7.04 0.48
CA ALA A 140 -9.24 6.96 -0.03
C ALA A 140 -8.43 8.21 0.35
N PRO A 141 -7.33 8.06 1.09
CA PRO A 141 -6.47 9.19 1.50
C PRO A 141 -5.94 10.03 0.33
N TYR A 142 -5.63 9.41 -0.81
CA TYR A 142 -5.26 10.15 -2.03
C TYR A 142 -6.39 11.03 -2.58
N GLY A 143 -7.65 10.63 -2.37
CA GLY A 143 -8.80 11.46 -2.71
C GLY A 143 -8.92 12.68 -1.80
N GLN A 144 -8.66 12.50 -0.51
CA GLN A 144 -8.60 13.60 0.45
C GLN A 144 -7.46 14.58 0.10
N ALA A 145 -6.26 14.07 -0.18
CA ALA A 145 -5.12 14.89 -0.60
C ALA A 145 -5.40 15.69 -1.89
N ALA A 146 -6.13 15.10 -2.84
CA ALA A 146 -6.56 15.82 -4.06
C ALA A 146 -7.51 16.97 -3.75
N VAL A 147 -8.48 16.77 -2.84
CA VAL A 147 -9.40 17.83 -2.39
C VAL A 147 -8.64 18.95 -1.68
N GLU A 148 -7.74 18.61 -0.76
CA GLU A 148 -6.89 19.57 -0.05
C GLU A 148 -6.03 20.41 -1.02
N THR A 149 -5.42 19.75 -2.00
CA THR A 149 -4.64 20.41 -3.06
C THR A 149 -5.48 21.44 -3.80
N MET A 150 -6.65 21.05 -4.29
CA MET A 150 -7.56 21.96 -5.00
C MET A 150 -8.10 23.07 -4.10
N GLN A 151 -8.31 22.78 -2.82
CA GLN A 151 -8.74 23.76 -1.82
C GLN A 151 -7.66 24.82 -1.56
N LYS A 152 -6.40 24.39 -1.33
CA LYS A 152 -5.27 25.31 -1.15
C LYS A 152 -4.98 26.16 -2.40
N LEU A 153 -5.25 25.62 -3.60
CA LEU A 153 -5.16 26.37 -4.85
C LEU A 153 -6.35 27.32 -5.10
N GLY A 154 -7.42 27.27 -4.28
CA GLY A 154 -8.64 28.04 -4.50
C GLY A 154 -9.50 27.56 -5.67
N LEU A 155 -9.30 26.32 -6.15
CA LEU A 155 -9.92 25.79 -7.36
C LEU A 155 -11.00 24.73 -7.09
N LEU A 156 -11.20 24.33 -5.82
CA LEU A 156 -12.07 23.20 -5.48
C LEU A 156 -13.50 23.39 -6.02
N GLU A 157 -14.12 24.54 -5.77
CA GLU A 157 -15.52 24.75 -6.16
C GLU A 157 -15.68 24.85 -7.69
N THR A 158 -14.69 25.43 -8.37
CA THR A 158 -14.67 25.52 -9.86
C THR A 158 -14.54 24.15 -10.50
N LEU A 159 -13.75 23.23 -9.89
CA LEU A 159 -13.45 21.91 -10.43
C LEU A 159 -14.45 20.83 -10.00
N ARG A 160 -15.14 21.01 -8.86
CA ARG A 160 -16.10 20.05 -8.31
C ARG A 160 -17.14 19.54 -9.32
N PRO A 161 -17.75 20.38 -10.20
CA PRO A 161 -18.72 19.91 -11.20
C PRO A 161 -18.14 18.94 -12.24
N LYS A 162 -16.82 18.87 -12.34
CA LYS A 162 -16.10 18.01 -13.30
C LYS A 162 -15.64 16.68 -12.70
N PHE A 163 -15.87 16.45 -11.41
CA PHE A 163 -15.37 15.26 -10.75
C PHE A 163 -16.00 13.97 -11.29
N VAL A 164 -15.14 13.03 -11.62
CA VAL A 164 -15.46 11.60 -11.78
C VAL A 164 -14.79 10.87 -10.64
N GLN A 165 -15.59 10.30 -9.74
CA GLN A 165 -15.09 9.75 -8.51
C GLN A 165 -14.95 8.23 -8.60
N GLY A 166 -13.73 7.73 -8.41
CA GLY A 166 -13.45 6.31 -8.20
C GLY A 166 -13.62 5.94 -6.72
N GLU A 167 -14.00 4.71 -6.44
CA GLU A 167 -14.07 4.20 -5.06
C GLU A 167 -12.70 4.16 -4.38
N ASN A 168 -11.65 3.94 -5.16
CA ASN A 168 -10.25 3.93 -4.72
C ASN A 168 -9.34 4.52 -5.81
N ILE A 169 -8.06 4.68 -5.47
CA ILE A 169 -7.10 5.32 -6.38
C ILE A 169 -6.75 4.46 -7.62
N ALA A 170 -6.92 3.13 -7.55
CA ALA A 170 -6.71 2.29 -8.73
C ALA A 170 -7.83 2.48 -9.77
N GLN A 171 -9.08 2.57 -9.35
CA GLN A 171 -10.20 2.88 -10.23
C GLN A 171 -10.05 4.29 -10.82
N THR A 172 -9.59 5.26 -10.03
CA THR A 172 -9.30 6.62 -10.49
C THR A 172 -8.25 6.61 -11.61
N TYR A 173 -7.16 5.89 -11.41
CA TYR A 173 -6.14 5.68 -12.45
C TYR A 173 -6.75 5.07 -13.72
N GLN A 174 -7.61 4.06 -13.59
CA GLN A 174 -8.25 3.41 -14.74
C GLN A 174 -9.15 4.37 -15.53
N TYR A 175 -9.85 5.31 -14.90
CA TYR A 175 -10.63 6.32 -15.61
C TYR A 175 -9.76 7.19 -16.50
N VAL A 176 -8.55 7.54 -16.06
CA VAL A 176 -7.62 8.32 -16.88
C VAL A 176 -6.95 7.45 -17.95
N ALA A 177 -6.46 6.27 -17.58
CA ALA A 177 -5.77 5.35 -18.49
C ALA A 177 -6.65 4.88 -19.65
N SER A 178 -7.95 4.72 -19.41
CA SER A 178 -8.94 4.34 -20.44
C SER A 178 -9.50 5.52 -21.25
N GLY A 179 -9.13 6.77 -20.92
CA GLY A 179 -9.64 7.96 -21.56
C GLY A 179 -11.05 8.40 -21.12
N ASN A 180 -11.64 7.73 -20.11
CA ASN A 180 -12.94 8.14 -19.54
C ASN A 180 -12.85 9.48 -18.79
N ALA A 181 -11.67 9.85 -18.32
CA ALA A 181 -11.34 11.20 -17.86
C ALA A 181 -10.02 11.62 -18.51
N PRO A 182 -9.89 12.85 -19.05
CA PRO A 182 -8.66 13.28 -19.72
C PRO A 182 -7.48 13.44 -18.74
N LEU A 183 -7.73 13.69 -17.47
CA LEU A 183 -6.73 13.79 -16.41
C LEU A 183 -7.34 13.40 -15.06
N GLY A 184 -6.49 13.16 -14.07
CA GLY A 184 -6.93 12.85 -12.72
C GLY A 184 -5.78 12.88 -11.69
N PHE A 185 -6.16 13.00 -10.43
CA PHE A 185 -5.23 12.84 -9.32
C PHE A 185 -5.02 11.35 -9.02
N VAL A 186 -3.77 10.92 -9.12
CA VAL A 186 -3.34 9.51 -8.96
C VAL A 186 -2.20 9.42 -7.95
N ALA A 187 -1.88 8.21 -7.49
CA ALA A 187 -0.63 7.99 -6.76
C ALA A 187 0.55 7.97 -7.74
N LEU A 188 1.66 8.61 -7.37
CA LEU A 188 2.87 8.61 -8.20
C LEU A 188 3.31 7.19 -8.56
N SER A 189 3.18 6.25 -7.62
CA SER A 189 3.50 4.82 -7.79
C SER A 189 2.72 4.10 -8.90
N GLN A 190 1.63 4.68 -9.39
CA GLN A 190 0.84 4.09 -10.47
C GLN A 190 1.36 4.49 -11.86
N VAL A 191 2.11 5.57 -11.93
CA VAL A 191 2.57 6.16 -13.20
C VAL A 191 4.09 6.27 -13.33
N GLN A 192 4.83 5.96 -12.25
CA GLN A 192 6.29 6.03 -12.20
C GLN A 192 6.89 4.75 -11.62
N VAL A 193 8.00 4.30 -12.23
CA VAL A 193 8.87 3.25 -11.70
C VAL A 193 10.32 3.66 -11.97
N ASP A 194 11.22 3.46 -11.00
CA ASP A 194 12.64 3.82 -11.07
C ASP A 194 12.88 5.28 -11.51
N GLY A 195 12.06 6.20 -10.98
CA GLY A 195 12.15 7.62 -11.31
C GLY A 195 11.68 7.99 -12.73
N ARG A 196 11.16 7.04 -13.50
CA ARG A 196 10.71 7.25 -14.87
C ARG A 196 9.19 7.18 -14.98
N LEU A 197 8.62 8.20 -15.61
CA LEU A 197 7.20 8.19 -15.97
C LEU A 197 6.94 7.10 -17.02
N SER A 198 5.92 6.28 -16.80
CA SER A 198 5.57 5.17 -17.69
C SER A 198 4.99 5.67 -19.04
N SER A 199 4.17 6.73 -19.01
CA SER A 199 3.56 7.35 -20.19
C SER A 199 2.83 8.64 -19.83
N GLY A 200 2.44 9.43 -20.84
CA GLY A 200 1.61 10.60 -20.68
C GLY A 200 2.34 11.82 -20.15
N SER A 201 1.63 12.65 -19.40
CA SER A 201 2.15 13.88 -18.79
C SER A 201 1.76 13.96 -17.31
N VAL A 202 2.62 14.55 -16.48
CA VAL A 202 2.46 14.53 -15.03
C VAL A 202 2.87 15.86 -14.41
N TRP A 203 2.13 16.27 -13.39
CA TRP A 203 2.55 17.25 -12.39
C TRP A 203 2.64 16.56 -11.04
N LEU A 204 3.84 16.50 -10.48
CA LEU A 204 4.02 16.06 -9.11
C LEU A 204 3.51 17.14 -8.18
N VAL A 205 2.48 16.85 -7.41
CA VAL A 205 1.87 17.81 -6.50
C VAL A 205 2.87 18.17 -5.40
N PRO A 206 3.16 19.47 -5.17
CA PRO A 206 4.00 19.91 -4.07
C PRO A 206 3.46 19.46 -2.71
N ALA A 207 4.35 19.02 -1.83
CA ALA A 207 3.98 18.46 -0.53
C ALA A 207 3.22 19.45 0.38
N GLU A 208 3.45 20.75 0.21
CA GLU A 208 2.76 21.81 0.95
C GLU A 208 1.28 21.99 0.57
N LEU A 209 0.82 21.38 -0.53
CA LEU A 209 -0.56 21.51 -1.00
C LEU A 209 -1.52 20.48 -0.38
N HIS A 210 -1.05 19.53 0.39
CA HIS A 210 -1.88 18.57 1.13
C HIS A 210 -1.15 18.08 2.38
N GLU A 211 -1.85 17.41 3.27
CA GLU A 211 -1.22 16.73 4.40
C GLU A 211 -0.37 15.54 3.92
N PRO A 212 0.74 15.21 4.60
CA PRO A 212 1.57 14.05 4.24
C PRO A 212 0.76 12.76 4.20
N ILE A 213 0.87 12.02 3.11
CA ILE A 213 0.17 10.72 2.94
C ILE A 213 1.02 9.64 3.63
N ARG A 214 1.05 9.65 4.98
CA ARG A 214 1.75 8.63 5.77
C ARG A 214 0.97 7.32 5.70
N GLN A 215 1.64 6.25 5.34
CA GLN A 215 1.02 4.95 5.11
C GLN A 215 1.50 3.96 6.17
N ASP A 216 0.59 3.54 7.03
CA ASP A 216 0.93 2.65 8.14
C ASP A 216 0.51 1.20 7.87
N ALA A 217 1.38 0.28 8.29
CA ALA A 217 1.11 -1.13 8.39
C ALA A 217 0.71 -1.48 9.83
N VAL A 218 -0.21 -2.42 9.98
CA VAL A 218 -0.60 -2.93 11.31
C VAL A 218 -1.01 -4.39 11.25
N LEU A 219 -0.67 -5.15 12.31
CA LEU A 219 -1.16 -6.50 12.55
C LEU A 219 -2.59 -6.43 13.07
N LEU A 220 -3.51 -7.15 12.43
CA LEU A 220 -4.89 -7.26 12.87
C LEU A 220 -5.05 -8.41 13.89
N GLN A 221 -6.10 -8.36 14.70
CA GLN A 221 -6.33 -9.38 15.73
C GLN A 221 -6.38 -10.82 15.18
N PRO A 222 -7.01 -11.12 14.01
CA PRO A 222 -6.98 -12.47 13.44
C PRO A 222 -5.56 -12.97 13.12
N GLY A 223 -4.64 -12.06 12.77
CA GLY A 223 -3.25 -12.39 12.44
C GLY A 223 -2.30 -12.47 13.63
N ARG A 224 -2.76 -12.24 14.87
CA ARG A 224 -1.90 -12.11 16.05
C ARG A 224 -0.96 -13.29 16.25
N ASP A 225 -1.45 -14.49 16.05
CA ASP A 225 -0.70 -15.74 16.25
C ASP A 225 -0.23 -16.35 14.90
N ASN A 226 -0.39 -15.61 13.77
CA ASN A 226 0.06 -16.03 12.46
C ASN A 226 1.53 -15.66 12.25
N ALA A 227 2.42 -16.66 12.25
CA ALA A 227 3.85 -16.46 12.03
C ALA A 227 4.17 -15.78 10.69
N ALA A 228 3.42 -16.06 9.63
CA ALA A 228 3.57 -15.41 8.32
C ALA A 228 3.22 -13.92 8.38
N ALA A 229 2.22 -13.51 9.17
CA ALA A 229 1.86 -12.10 9.35
C ALA A 229 2.98 -11.33 10.06
N VAL A 230 3.53 -11.88 11.14
CA VAL A 230 4.66 -11.29 11.85
C VAL A 230 5.90 -11.20 10.96
N ALA A 231 6.18 -12.27 10.19
CA ALA A 231 7.29 -12.31 9.23
C ALA A 231 7.12 -11.24 8.13
N LEU A 232 5.91 -11.05 7.60
CA LEU A 232 5.64 -10.04 6.57
C LEU A 232 5.90 -8.62 7.10
N LEU A 233 5.41 -8.29 8.30
CA LEU A 233 5.66 -6.96 8.90
C LEU A 233 7.14 -6.70 9.17
N ARG A 234 7.92 -7.74 9.49
CA ARG A 234 9.39 -7.65 9.60
C ARG A 234 10.02 -7.45 8.24
N TYR A 235 9.58 -8.22 7.23
CA TYR A 235 10.08 -8.14 5.86
C TYR A 235 9.89 -6.74 5.25
N LEU A 236 8.73 -6.12 5.45
CA LEU A 236 8.46 -4.76 4.97
C LEU A 236 9.42 -3.70 5.52
N ARG A 237 10.08 -3.96 6.64
CA ARG A 237 11.12 -3.08 7.24
C ARG A 237 12.53 -3.44 6.78
N SER A 238 12.69 -4.48 5.97
CA SER A 238 14.01 -4.89 5.48
C SER A 238 14.54 -3.93 4.42
N GLU A 239 15.85 -3.84 4.31
CA GLU A 239 16.49 -2.97 3.31
C GLU A 239 16.10 -3.32 1.86
N PRO A 240 15.98 -4.60 1.43
CA PRO A 240 15.47 -4.93 0.12
C PRO A 240 14.04 -4.43 -0.14
N ALA A 241 13.15 -4.54 0.86
CA ALA A 241 11.78 -4.07 0.75
C ALA A 241 11.73 -2.53 0.65
N LEU A 242 12.49 -1.82 1.48
CA LEU A 242 12.56 -0.36 1.44
C LEU A 242 13.10 0.17 0.10
N ARG A 243 14.14 -0.45 -0.45
CA ARG A 243 14.65 -0.10 -1.79
C ARG A 243 13.59 -0.29 -2.88
N LEU A 244 12.83 -1.39 -2.82
CA LEU A 244 11.76 -1.64 -3.77
C LEU A 244 10.64 -0.61 -3.64
N ILE A 245 10.24 -0.26 -2.42
CA ILE A 245 9.23 0.76 -2.15
C ILE A 245 9.68 2.12 -2.72
N ALA A 246 10.93 2.53 -2.46
CA ALA A 246 11.49 3.77 -2.98
C ALA A 246 11.54 3.81 -4.53
N ALA A 247 11.80 2.68 -5.20
CA ALA A 247 11.79 2.57 -6.67
C ALA A 247 10.43 2.94 -7.29
N TYR A 248 9.33 2.76 -6.54
CA TYR A 248 7.99 3.20 -6.95
C TYR A 248 7.65 4.65 -6.56
N GLY A 249 8.65 5.45 -6.12
CA GLY A 249 8.47 6.87 -5.82
C GLY A 249 7.83 7.18 -4.48
N TYR A 250 7.91 6.25 -3.52
CA TYR A 250 7.56 6.51 -2.13
C TYR A 250 8.77 7.10 -1.38
N ASP A 251 8.48 8.00 -0.46
CA ASP A 251 9.44 8.48 0.52
C ASP A 251 9.35 7.64 1.83
N HIS A 252 10.35 7.77 2.71
CA HIS A 252 10.46 7.06 4.01
C HIS A 252 10.56 8.05 5.15
#